data_d4df216bb4fe35361d6bac5bbce05e21
#
_entry.id   d4df216bb4fe35361d6bac5bbce05e21
#
_cell.length_a   1.000
_cell.length_b   1.000
_cell.length_c   1.000
_cell.angle_alpha   90.00
_cell.angle_beta   90.00
_cell.angle_gamma   90.00
#
_symmetry.space_group_name_H-M   'P 1'
#
loop_
_entity.id
_entity.type
_entity.pdbx_description
1 polymer ?
#
loop_
_entity_poly.entity_id
_entity_poly.type
_entity_poly.pdbx_seq_one_letter_code
_entity_poly.pdbx_strand_id
1 'polypeptide(L)'
;MKATIKGITLLLALIMMACGGKKESKKDDGFSVERKKAPTEQPAQTSTDVVKASERVDLTTKGVGPVKSVDLAPEIDQAMAAEGKKVYDQMCLACHRIGKKFIGPAPNGILERRTPEWVMNMILNPQEMVQKDPLANDLLKEFNGSPMSNQGLTEDQARAILEYFRTLK
;
A
#
# COMPACT_ATOMS: atom_id res chain seq x y z
N MET A 1 -9.60 12.34 52.80
CA MET A 1 -8.85 11.97 51.59
C MET A 1 -7.90 13.09 51.17
N LYS A 2 -6.98 13.54 52.03
CA LYS A 2 -5.99 14.61 51.72
C LYS A 2 -4.55 14.27 52.12
N ALA A 3 -4.27 13.01 52.47
CA ALA A 3 -2.96 12.60 53.00
C ALA A 3 -2.11 11.73 52.02
N THR A 4 -2.64 11.31 50.86
CA THR A 4 -1.95 10.39 49.95
C THR A 4 -1.18 11.06 48.81
N ILE A 5 -1.39 12.38 48.60
CA ILE A 5 -0.73 13.09 47.46
C ILE A 5 0.65 13.61 47.83
N LYS A 6 0.95 13.82 49.15
CA LYS A 6 2.29 14.32 49.59
C LYS A 6 3.40 13.23 49.58
N GLY A 7 3.06 11.96 49.55
CA GLY A 7 4.05 10.87 49.55
C GLY A 7 4.65 10.56 48.17
N ILE A 8 3.91 10.83 47.09
CA ILE A 8 4.34 10.47 45.74
C ILE A 8 5.32 11.51 45.15
N THR A 9 5.22 12.76 45.60
CA THR A 9 6.11 13.84 45.10
C THR A 9 7.53 13.76 45.65
N LEU A 10 7.74 13.08 46.79
CA LEU A 10 9.06 12.95 47.38
C LEU A 10 9.88 11.78 46.81
N LEU A 11 9.23 10.79 46.22
CA LEU A 11 9.90 9.62 45.63
C LEU A 11 10.43 9.90 44.22
N LEU A 12 9.91 10.88 43.51
CA LEU A 12 10.33 11.22 42.13
C LEU A 12 11.58 12.13 42.10
N ALA A 13 11.99 12.70 43.19
CA ALA A 13 13.15 13.61 43.28
C ALA A 13 14.51 12.91 43.50
N LEU A 14 14.52 11.59 43.75
CA LEU A 14 15.75 10.85 44.07
C LEU A 14 16.39 10.09 42.90
N ILE A 15 15.82 10.13 41.71
CA ILE A 15 16.29 9.32 40.54
C ILE A 15 17.21 10.11 39.58
N MET A 16 17.40 11.42 39.81
CA MET A 16 18.14 12.29 38.87
C MET A 16 19.62 12.54 39.23
N MET A 17 20.23 11.74 40.13
CA MET A 17 21.59 12.03 40.58
C MET A 17 22.57 10.85 40.43
N ALA A 18 22.58 10.17 39.27
CA ALA A 18 23.56 9.13 39.00
C ALA A 18 23.92 9.07 37.51
N CYS A 19 24.64 10.08 37.01
CA CYS A 19 25.46 9.95 35.79
C CYS A 19 26.59 11.00 35.84
N GLY A 20 27.59 10.74 36.71
CA GLY A 20 28.89 11.36 36.65
C GLY A 20 29.92 10.25 36.43
N GLY A 21 30.31 9.96 35.23
CA GLY A 21 31.31 8.95 34.83
C GLY A 21 32.49 9.61 34.13
N LYS A 22 33.64 9.57 34.76
CA LYS A 22 34.98 10.01 34.42
C LYS A 22 35.40 9.66 32.98
N LYS A 23 36.05 10.62 32.32
CA LYS A 23 36.95 10.40 31.18
C LYS A 23 38.21 9.66 31.67
N GLU A 24 38.45 8.50 31.13
CA GLU A 24 39.78 7.89 31.06
C GLU A 24 40.19 7.71 29.59
N SER A 25 41.25 8.43 29.26
CA SER A 25 42.02 8.33 28.05
C SER A 25 42.81 7.01 28.09
N LYS A 26 42.60 6.12 27.14
CA LYS A 26 43.56 5.05 26.81
C LYS A 26 43.85 5.02 25.33
N LYS A 27 45.14 4.91 25.08
CA LYS A 27 45.90 4.99 23.85
C LYS A 27 45.47 3.99 22.78
N ASP A 28 45.75 4.42 21.56
CA ASP A 28 45.83 3.71 20.31
C ASP A 28 46.35 2.27 20.47
N ASP A 29 45.61 1.35 19.85
CA ASP A 29 46.20 0.23 19.12
C ASP A 29 45.41 0.06 17.83
N GLY A 30 46.15 0.32 16.74
CA GLY A 30 45.60 0.39 15.40
C GLY A 30 45.12 -0.97 14.90
N PHE A 31 43.80 -1.05 14.65
CA PHE A 31 43.28 -2.05 13.75
C PHE A 31 42.78 -1.28 12.48
N SER A 32 43.70 -1.07 11.56
CA SER A 32 43.36 -0.59 10.24
C SER A 32 42.73 -1.72 9.44
N VAL A 33 41.41 -1.76 9.38
CA VAL A 33 40.72 -2.57 8.41
C VAL A 33 40.85 -1.89 7.06
N GLU A 34 41.76 -2.38 6.27
CA GLU A 34 41.92 -2.05 4.86
C GLU A 34 40.63 -2.46 4.13
N ARG A 35 39.77 -1.47 3.92
CA ARG A 35 38.50 -1.64 3.18
C ARG A 35 38.85 -1.81 1.70
N LYS A 36 39.10 -3.06 1.31
CA LYS A 36 39.21 -3.47 -0.08
C LYS A 36 37.94 -3.01 -0.82
N LYS A 37 38.06 -1.98 -1.62
CA LYS A 37 37.00 -1.54 -2.54
C LYS A 37 36.75 -2.69 -3.50
N ALA A 38 35.65 -3.39 -3.31
CA ALA A 38 35.07 -4.22 -4.36
C ALA A 38 34.65 -3.32 -5.51
N PRO A 39 34.89 -3.70 -6.76
CA PRO A 39 34.36 -2.98 -7.89
C PRO A 39 32.85 -3.09 -7.84
N THR A 40 32.19 -1.99 -7.61
CA THR A 40 30.73 -1.89 -7.82
C THR A 40 30.54 -1.81 -9.34
N GLU A 41 30.46 -2.97 -9.97
CA GLU A 41 29.75 -3.06 -11.23
C GLU A 41 28.26 -2.91 -10.94
N GLN A 42 27.84 -1.67 -10.92
CA GLN A 42 26.42 -1.33 -11.02
C GLN A 42 26.03 -1.65 -12.46
N PRO A 43 25.13 -2.61 -12.71
CA PRO A 43 24.62 -2.79 -14.07
C PRO A 43 24.02 -1.45 -14.48
N ALA A 44 24.50 -0.90 -15.58
CA ALA A 44 23.90 0.24 -16.22
C ALA A 44 22.43 -0.12 -16.47
N GLN A 45 21.54 0.43 -15.66
CA GLN A 45 20.11 0.42 -15.95
C GLN A 45 19.95 1.24 -17.22
N THR A 46 19.88 0.54 -18.34
CA THR A 46 19.31 1.07 -19.56
C THR A 46 17.93 1.56 -19.17
N SER A 47 17.74 2.87 -19.10
CA SER A 47 16.46 3.52 -18.98
C SER A 47 15.69 3.34 -20.29
N THR A 48 15.20 2.13 -20.54
CA THR A 48 14.01 1.96 -21.34
C THR A 48 12.89 2.57 -20.50
N ASP A 49 12.15 3.52 -21.03
CA ASP A 49 10.93 4.07 -20.42
C ASP A 49 9.94 2.90 -20.17
N VAL A 50 10.13 2.20 -19.07
CA VAL A 50 9.21 1.14 -18.65
C VAL A 50 7.98 1.85 -18.12
N VAL A 51 6.90 1.80 -18.91
CA VAL A 51 5.59 2.32 -18.49
C VAL A 51 5.26 1.74 -17.12
N LYS A 52 4.99 2.62 -16.15
CA LYS A 52 4.62 2.21 -14.80
C LYS A 52 3.45 1.24 -14.80
N ALA A 53 3.44 0.27 -13.90
CA ALA A 53 2.39 -0.70 -13.83
C ALA A 53 0.99 -0.07 -13.63
N SER A 54 0.92 1.05 -12.89
CA SER A 54 -0.31 1.83 -12.68
C SER A 54 -0.82 2.52 -13.94
N GLU A 55 0.05 2.80 -14.90
CA GLU A 55 -0.27 3.49 -16.17
C GLU A 55 -0.42 2.51 -17.34
N ARG A 56 0.12 1.30 -17.21
CA ARG A 56 0.07 0.26 -18.25
C ARG A 56 -1.37 -0.13 -18.54
N VAL A 57 -1.72 -0.25 -19.84
CA VAL A 57 -3.04 -0.70 -20.29
C VAL A 57 -3.01 -2.20 -20.56
N ASP A 58 -3.88 -2.95 -19.91
CA ASP A 58 -4.16 -4.35 -20.20
C ASP A 58 -5.66 -4.59 -20.06
N LEU A 59 -6.32 -4.72 -21.19
CA LEU A 59 -7.76 -4.96 -21.32
C LEU A 59 -8.07 -6.40 -21.74
N THR A 60 -7.13 -7.31 -21.51
CA THR A 60 -7.26 -8.74 -21.88
C THR A 60 -7.22 -9.65 -20.68
N THR A 61 -6.38 -9.34 -19.71
CA THR A 61 -6.20 -10.13 -18.48
C THR A 61 -7.37 -9.94 -17.53
N LYS A 62 -7.90 -11.05 -17.02
CA LYS A 62 -8.99 -11.05 -16.03
C LYS A 62 -8.48 -11.18 -14.59
N GLY A 63 -7.18 -11.39 -14.41
CA GLY A 63 -6.59 -11.66 -13.11
C GLY A 63 -6.94 -13.04 -12.56
N VAL A 64 -6.71 -13.20 -11.26
CA VAL A 64 -6.89 -14.46 -10.54
C VAL A 64 -7.89 -14.27 -9.41
N GLY A 65 -9.01 -14.98 -9.47
CA GLY A 65 -10.06 -14.87 -8.45
C GLY A 65 -11.38 -15.49 -8.88
N PRO A 66 -12.45 -15.24 -8.12
CA PRO A 66 -13.75 -15.84 -8.35
C PRO A 66 -14.45 -15.30 -9.62
N VAL A 67 -14.21 -14.05 -9.98
CA VAL A 67 -14.94 -13.37 -11.07
C VAL A 67 -14.38 -13.77 -12.42
N LYS A 68 -15.20 -14.40 -13.27
CA LYS A 68 -14.80 -14.90 -14.62
C LYS A 68 -15.36 -14.05 -15.75
N SER A 69 -16.47 -13.36 -15.52
CA SER A 69 -17.10 -12.44 -16.47
C SER A 69 -17.90 -11.39 -15.73
N VAL A 70 -17.93 -10.20 -16.28
CA VAL A 70 -18.73 -9.08 -15.78
C VAL A 70 -19.47 -8.45 -16.94
N ASP A 71 -20.79 -8.45 -16.85
CA ASP A 71 -21.62 -7.72 -17.79
C ASP A 71 -21.84 -6.30 -17.30
N LEU A 72 -21.36 -5.33 -18.08
CA LEU A 72 -21.56 -3.91 -17.83
C LEU A 72 -22.60 -3.35 -18.80
N ALA A 73 -23.73 -2.89 -18.28
CA ALA A 73 -24.66 -2.13 -19.09
C ALA A 73 -23.97 -0.86 -19.64
N PRO A 74 -24.35 -0.35 -20.81
CA PRO A 74 -23.78 0.89 -21.36
C PRO A 74 -23.91 2.07 -20.39
N GLU A 75 -25.05 2.17 -19.74
CA GLU A 75 -25.35 3.21 -18.76
C GLU A 75 -24.89 2.81 -17.36
N ILE A 76 -24.48 3.80 -16.56
CA ILE A 76 -24.08 3.60 -15.18
C ILE A 76 -25.34 3.49 -14.31
N ASP A 77 -25.44 2.41 -13.53
CA ASP A 77 -26.46 2.30 -12.49
C ASP A 77 -26.09 3.23 -11.31
N GLN A 78 -26.79 4.36 -11.24
CA GLN A 78 -26.51 5.40 -10.24
C GLN A 78 -26.80 4.93 -8.80
N ALA A 79 -27.79 4.04 -8.62
CA ALA A 79 -28.10 3.50 -7.30
C ALA A 79 -26.99 2.56 -6.84
N MET A 80 -26.56 1.64 -7.69
CA MET A 80 -25.44 0.75 -7.43
C MET A 80 -24.13 1.53 -7.22
N ALA A 81 -23.85 2.55 -8.03
CA ALA A 81 -22.68 3.40 -7.87
C ALA A 81 -22.68 4.14 -6.52
N ALA A 82 -23.84 4.61 -6.06
CA ALA A 82 -23.96 5.26 -4.75
C ALA A 82 -23.68 4.29 -3.59
N GLU A 83 -24.15 3.04 -3.68
CA GLU A 83 -23.80 1.99 -2.71
C GLU A 83 -22.30 1.66 -2.77
N GLY A 84 -21.74 1.50 -3.97
CA GLY A 84 -20.32 1.27 -4.16
C GLY A 84 -19.45 2.38 -3.57
N LYS A 85 -19.89 3.64 -3.70
CA LYS A 85 -19.21 4.78 -3.07
C LYS A 85 -19.20 4.66 -1.55
N LYS A 86 -20.30 4.26 -0.92
CA LYS A 86 -20.34 4.07 0.55
C LYS A 86 -19.35 3.00 1.00
N VAL A 87 -19.31 1.87 0.31
CA VAL A 87 -18.35 0.80 0.62
C VAL A 87 -16.92 1.28 0.40
N TYR A 88 -16.66 1.99 -0.70
CA TYR A 88 -15.34 2.55 -1.00
C TYR A 88 -14.88 3.52 0.09
N ASP A 89 -15.73 4.44 0.52
CA ASP A 89 -15.40 5.43 1.55
C ASP A 89 -15.03 4.77 2.89
N GLN A 90 -15.65 3.65 3.21
CA GLN A 90 -15.40 2.92 4.46
C GLN A 90 -14.16 2.02 4.39
N MET A 91 -13.96 1.32 3.28
CA MET A 91 -13.01 0.21 3.20
C MET A 91 -11.76 0.54 2.39
N CYS A 92 -11.82 1.49 1.46
CA CYS A 92 -10.75 1.71 0.48
C CYS A 92 -10.06 3.08 0.65
N LEU A 93 -10.79 4.10 1.12
CA LEU A 93 -10.33 5.50 1.15
C LEU A 93 -9.09 5.70 2.03
N ALA A 94 -8.84 4.83 2.99
CA ALA A 94 -7.63 4.89 3.82
C ALA A 94 -6.34 4.76 2.99
N CYS A 95 -6.36 3.95 1.92
CA CYS A 95 -5.20 3.66 1.08
C CYS A 95 -5.31 4.21 -0.34
N HIS A 96 -6.52 4.33 -0.89
CA HIS A 96 -6.78 4.81 -2.25
C HIS A 96 -7.45 6.17 -2.23
N ARG A 97 -6.82 7.17 -2.84
CA ARG A 97 -7.37 8.52 -2.97
C ARG A 97 -7.85 8.78 -4.38
N ILE A 98 -8.99 9.45 -4.51
CA ILE A 98 -9.49 9.89 -5.80
C ILE A 98 -8.53 10.95 -6.37
N GLY A 99 -8.16 10.79 -7.65
CA GLY A 99 -7.37 11.75 -8.40
C GLY A 99 -5.89 11.84 -8.05
N LYS A 100 -5.38 11.03 -7.12
CA LYS A 100 -3.95 11.04 -6.78
C LYS A 100 -3.42 9.72 -6.23
N LYS A 101 -2.15 9.45 -6.51
CA LYS A 101 -1.39 8.39 -5.86
C LYS A 101 -1.31 8.64 -4.34
N PHE A 102 -1.49 7.58 -3.56
CA PHE A 102 -1.31 7.62 -2.11
C PHE A 102 -0.58 6.34 -1.67
N ILE A 103 -1.11 5.54 -0.75
CA ILE A 103 -0.56 4.22 -0.42
C ILE A 103 -0.77 3.26 -1.60
N GLY A 104 -1.96 3.32 -2.23
CA GLY A 104 -2.29 2.64 -3.47
C GLY A 104 -2.53 3.60 -4.64
N PRO A 105 -2.81 3.05 -5.83
CA PRO A 105 -3.15 3.83 -7.02
C PRO A 105 -4.50 4.55 -6.88
N ALA A 106 -4.66 5.66 -7.61
CA ALA A 106 -5.96 6.29 -7.79
C ALA A 106 -6.86 5.38 -8.65
N PRO A 107 -8.15 5.25 -8.31
CA PRO A 107 -9.09 4.44 -9.08
C PRO A 107 -9.59 5.14 -10.35
N ASN A 108 -9.31 6.43 -10.54
CA ASN A 108 -9.76 7.20 -11.70
C ASN A 108 -9.36 6.52 -13.01
N GLY A 109 -10.30 6.40 -13.94
CA GLY A 109 -10.09 5.81 -15.25
C GLY A 109 -9.57 4.35 -15.21
N ILE A 110 -9.82 3.61 -14.13
CA ILE A 110 -9.25 2.25 -13.99
C ILE A 110 -9.75 1.31 -15.09
N LEU A 111 -10.99 1.46 -15.55
CA LEU A 111 -11.55 0.62 -16.61
C LEU A 111 -11.05 0.98 -18.02
N GLU A 112 -10.31 2.07 -18.17
CA GLU A 112 -9.56 2.38 -19.38
C GLU A 112 -8.24 1.60 -19.45
N ARG A 113 -7.80 1.04 -18.33
CA ARG A 113 -6.52 0.34 -18.20
C ARG A 113 -6.64 -1.12 -17.78
N ARG A 114 -7.78 -1.53 -17.24
CA ARG A 114 -8.02 -2.88 -16.68
C ARG A 114 -9.38 -3.41 -17.10
N THR A 115 -9.48 -4.73 -17.22
CA THR A 115 -10.79 -5.37 -17.37
C THR A 115 -11.61 -5.26 -16.09
N PRO A 116 -12.94 -5.23 -16.18
CA PRO A 116 -13.84 -5.25 -15.02
C PRO A 116 -13.55 -6.43 -14.09
N GLU A 117 -13.30 -7.60 -14.65
CA GLU A 117 -12.99 -8.83 -13.91
C GLU A 117 -11.68 -8.70 -13.13
N TRP A 118 -10.65 -8.12 -13.75
CA TRP A 118 -9.36 -7.90 -13.07
C TRP A 118 -9.54 -6.98 -11.85
N VAL A 119 -10.30 -5.90 -12.01
CA VAL A 119 -10.58 -4.96 -10.91
C VAL A 119 -11.33 -5.65 -9.77
N MET A 120 -12.39 -6.39 -10.08
CA MET A 120 -13.15 -7.12 -9.06
C MET A 120 -12.32 -8.21 -8.39
N ASN A 121 -11.52 -8.96 -9.14
CA ASN A 121 -10.62 -9.97 -8.59
C ASN A 121 -9.55 -9.35 -7.69
N MET A 122 -9.02 -8.17 -8.03
CA MET A 122 -8.07 -7.45 -7.17
C MET A 122 -8.72 -6.99 -5.85
N ILE A 123 -9.99 -6.63 -5.86
CA ILE A 123 -10.76 -6.27 -4.65
C ILE A 123 -11.01 -7.52 -3.78
N LEU A 124 -11.41 -8.64 -4.38
CA LEU A 124 -11.88 -9.83 -3.68
C LEU A 124 -10.75 -10.76 -3.24
N ASN A 125 -9.65 -10.82 -4.00
CA ASN A 125 -8.57 -11.79 -3.80
C ASN A 125 -7.18 -11.19 -4.01
N PRO A 126 -6.86 -10.07 -3.33
CA PRO A 126 -5.62 -9.32 -3.58
C PRO A 126 -4.35 -10.13 -3.31
N GLN A 127 -4.34 -11.03 -2.33
CA GLN A 127 -3.16 -11.82 -2.00
C GLN A 127 -2.78 -12.79 -3.12
N GLU A 128 -3.75 -13.49 -3.69
CA GLU A 128 -3.50 -14.42 -4.79
C GLU A 128 -3.18 -13.66 -6.08
N MET A 129 -3.82 -12.51 -6.29
CA MET A 129 -3.53 -11.62 -7.40
C MET A 129 -2.05 -11.24 -7.43
N VAL A 130 -1.48 -10.70 -6.34
CA VAL A 130 -0.06 -10.30 -6.33
C VAL A 130 0.91 -11.48 -6.46
N GLN A 131 0.48 -12.71 -6.13
CA GLN A 131 1.30 -13.91 -6.26
C GLN A 131 1.30 -14.48 -7.69
N LYS A 132 0.18 -14.39 -8.40
CA LYS A 132 -0.03 -15.12 -9.66
C LYS A 132 -0.27 -14.24 -10.88
N ASP A 133 -0.67 -12.98 -10.68
CA ASP A 133 -0.87 -12.02 -11.76
C ASP A 133 0.36 -11.10 -11.87
N PRO A 134 1.08 -11.09 -13.01
CA PRO A 134 2.29 -10.29 -13.17
C PRO A 134 2.07 -8.79 -12.99
N LEU A 135 0.91 -8.28 -13.45
CA LEU A 135 0.59 -6.85 -13.35
C LEU A 135 0.30 -6.44 -11.91
N ALA A 136 -0.42 -7.27 -11.15
CA ALA A 136 -0.65 -7.03 -9.72
C ALA A 136 0.67 -7.08 -8.92
N ASN A 137 1.59 -7.98 -9.28
CA ASN A 137 2.92 -8.05 -8.69
C ASN A 137 3.76 -6.81 -9.00
N ASP A 138 3.71 -6.31 -10.24
CA ASP A 138 4.42 -5.09 -10.63
C ASP A 138 3.84 -3.85 -9.93
N LEU A 139 2.50 -3.79 -9.74
CA LEU A 139 1.87 -2.74 -8.93
C LEU A 139 2.35 -2.79 -7.47
N LEU A 140 2.44 -3.96 -6.86
CA LEU A 140 2.98 -4.11 -5.50
C LEU A 140 4.38 -3.51 -5.40
N LYS A 141 5.26 -3.79 -6.38
CA LYS A 141 6.62 -3.22 -6.43
C LYS A 141 6.60 -1.69 -6.60
N GLU A 142 5.77 -1.19 -7.53
CA GLU A 142 5.63 0.25 -7.78
C GLU A 142 5.15 1.02 -6.54
N PHE A 143 4.33 0.38 -5.70
CA PHE A 143 3.81 0.95 -4.47
C PHE A 143 4.59 0.50 -3.22
N ASN A 144 5.92 0.33 -3.37
CA ASN A 144 6.89 0.07 -2.29
C ASN A 144 6.59 -1.21 -1.48
N GLY A 145 6.02 -2.21 -2.11
CA GLY A 145 5.69 -3.46 -1.45
C GLY A 145 4.50 -3.37 -0.47
N SER A 146 3.71 -2.29 -0.52
CA SER A 146 2.52 -2.15 0.31
C SER A 146 1.39 -3.04 -0.23
N PRO A 147 1.06 -4.18 0.41
CA PRO A 147 0.06 -5.08 -0.10
C PRO A 147 -1.35 -4.51 0.14
N MET A 148 -2.24 -4.76 -0.82
CA MET A 148 -3.66 -4.54 -0.61
C MET A 148 -4.21 -5.61 0.33
N SER A 149 -4.87 -5.18 1.40
CA SER A 149 -5.52 -6.09 2.35
C SER A 149 -6.83 -6.62 1.78
N ASN A 150 -7.11 -7.90 2.01
CA ASN A 150 -8.43 -8.43 1.73
C ASN A 150 -9.43 -7.86 2.77
N GLN A 151 -10.47 -7.18 2.27
CA GLN A 151 -11.48 -6.52 3.10
C GLN A 151 -12.68 -7.45 3.41
N GLY A 152 -12.67 -8.68 2.94
CA GLY A 152 -13.77 -9.63 3.14
C GLY A 152 -15.08 -9.22 2.47
N LEU A 153 -15.00 -8.48 1.37
CA LEU A 153 -16.17 -8.00 0.63
C LEU A 153 -16.84 -9.14 -0.13
N THR A 154 -18.15 -9.01 -0.31
CA THR A 154 -18.93 -9.89 -1.21
C THR A 154 -18.73 -9.49 -2.67
N GLU A 155 -19.08 -10.39 -3.59
CA GLU A 155 -19.02 -10.11 -5.03
C GLU A 155 -19.96 -8.94 -5.40
N ASP A 156 -21.14 -8.86 -4.79
CA ASP A 156 -22.07 -7.74 -5.00
C ASP A 156 -21.48 -6.41 -4.54
N GLN A 157 -20.78 -6.39 -3.40
CA GLN A 157 -20.09 -5.18 -2.94
C GLN A 157 -18.95 -4.78 -3.87
N ALA A 158 -18.16 -5.73 -4.35
CA ALA A 158 -17.11 -5.49 -5.34
C ALA A 158 -17.71 -4.98 -6.67
N ARG A 159 -18.87 -5.54 -7.08
CA ARG A 159 -19.59 -5.08 -8.27
C ARG A 159 -20.11 -3.65 -8.11
N ALA A 160 -20.61 -3.30 -6.93
CA ALA A 160 -21.06 -1.94 -6.63
C ALA A 160 -19.87 -0.94 -6.65
N ILE A 161 -18.72 -1.30 -6.07
CA ILE A 161 -17.49 -0.50 -6.15
C ILE A 161 -17.06 -0.31 -7.60
N LEU A 162 -17.11 -1.36 -8.41
CA LEU A 162 -16.81 -1.27 -9.84
C LEU A 162 -17.72 -0.27 -10.54
N GLU A 163 -19.02 -0.28 -10.23
CA GLU A 163 -19.98 0.69 -10.79
C GLU A 163 -19.66 2.12 -10.35
N TYR A 164 -19.26 2.31 -9.11
CA TYR A 164 -18.75 3.60 -8.64
C TYR A 164 -17.50 4.04 -9.43
N PHE A 165 -16.57 3.13 -9.72
CA PHE A 165 -15.37 3.47 -10.49
C PHE A 165 -15.68 3.93 -11.91
N ARG A 166 -16.79 3.50 -12.51
CA ARG A 166 -17.27 3.98 -13.81
C ARG A 166 -17.62 5.47 -13.78
N THR A 167 -17.92 6.03 -12.63
CA THR A 167 -18.21 7.47 -12.45
C THR A 167 -16.94 8.31 -12.34
N LEU A 168 -15.77 7.68 -12.11
CA LEU A 168 -14.49 8.36 -11.88
C LEU A 168 -13.67 8.43 -13.17
N LYS A 169 -13.60 9.60 -13.76
CA LYS A 169 -12.79 9.89 -14.96
C LYS A 169 -11.45 10.48 -14.58
#